data_493a30891fb4d5abe6374375d4c5c800
#
_entry.id   493a30891fb4d5abe6374375d4c5c800
#
_cell.length_a   1.000
_cell.length_b   1.000
_cell.length_c   1.000
_cell.angle_alpha   90.00
_cell.angle_beta   90.00
_cell.angle_gamma   90.00
#
_symmetry.space_group_name_H-M   'P 1'
#
loop_
_entity.id
_entity.type
_entity.pdbx_description
1 polymer ?
#
loop_
_entity_poly.entity_id
_entity_poly.type
_entity_poly.pdbx_seq_one_letter_code
_entity_poly.pdbx_strand_id
1 'polypeptide(L)'
;MKLKGGVIEMKYVIRLWGMEISNIKNVIHGEIEMPQNKKGSILGIYGANGSGKTVVVDCMVLLKYLLSGRQIPSNFYYYINEASNTSSVKYRFELKIEEKCYLVEYEIELLKNGKKSFCISKEKFSQREMSEGKRITPVFDYHKGRKELFRPLKLYERFSKDIQNVIALGVAEQATQNYNEEKGVPEVSSFLFSRKAQEVFEKTEGEAALLSLLSQCFQKYGIYDLAVVENAQYGYLSLNLENMPVNIDWPDTIPKKGEGIFLRFTDINVVPKEVFPYVANTIKQINIVMKSLIPEINIEIYNAFDKLLKEGKDGVQFEIIAMRGENRIPLLYESAGIKKLISICSNLVACYNRESYCLVVDELDSGIYEYLLGECLEVMQDKAKGQLIFTSHNLRPLEILENDSLIYTTVNPENCYIKST
;
A
#
# COMPACT_ATOMS: atom_id res chain seq x y z
N MET A 1 6.98 -13.87 26.99
CA MET A 1 6.75 -12.64 26.21
C MET A 1 6.70 -11.47 27.19
N LYS A 2 7.78 -10.68 27.31
CA LYS A 2 7.82 -9.51 28.22
C LYS A 2 7.66 -8.25 27.38
N LEU A 3 6.55 -7.56 27.58
CA LEU A 3 6.31 -6.21 27.05
C LEU A 3 7.27 -5.22 27.72
N LYS A 4 8.28 -4.73 27.04
CA LYS A 4 9.00 -3.51 27.40
C LYS A 4 8.58 -2.42 26.43
N GLY A 5 7.77 -1.50 26.92
CA GLY A 5 7.53 -0.20 26.25
C GLY A 5 6.83 -0.23 24.90
N GLY A 6 5.68 -0.93 24.72
CA GLY A 6 4.70 -0.62 23.67
C GLY A 6 5.09 -0.83 22.20
N VAL A 7 6.29 -1.29 21.85
CA VAL A 7 6.72 -1.58 20.47
C VAL A 7 7.04 -3.06 20.37
N ILE A 8 6.27 -3.78 19.57
CA ILE A 8 6.56 -5.18 19.23
C ILE A 8 7.70 -5.18 18.22
N GLU A 9 8.93 -5.43 18.67
CA GLU A 9 10.08 -5.79 17.82
C GLU A 9 9.91 -7.24 17.31
N MET A 10 8.86 -7.50 16.56
CA MET A 10 8.63 -8.83 16.00
C MET A 10 8.87 -8.78 14.50
N LYS A 11 9.80 -9.61 14.03
CA LYS A 11 10.06 -9.75 12.59
C LYS A 11 8.88 -10.48 11.95
N TYR A 12 8.21 -9.83 11.01
CA TYR A 12 7.14 -10.42 10.21
C TYR A 12 7.39 -10.16 8.73
N VAL A 13 6.80 -11.01 7.88
CA VAL A 13 6.75 -10.83 6.43
C VAL A 13 5.31 -11.04 5.98
N ILE A 14 4.76 -10.05 5.27
CA ILE A 14 3.43 -10.11 4.63
C ILE A 14 3.62 -10.10 3.12
N ARG A 15 2.97 -11.05 2.44
CA ARG A 15 2.96 -11.13 0.98
C ARG A 15 1.52 -11.28 0.50
N LEU A 16 1.14 -10.51 -0.50
CA LEU A 16 -0.14 -10.68 -1.19
C LEU A 16 -0.10 -12.00 -1.99
N TRP A 17 -1.07 -12.87 -1.79
CA TRP A 17 -1.25 -14.11 -2.56
C TRP A 17 -2.16 -13.91 -3.75
N GLY A 18 -3.15 -13.05 -3.60
CA GLY A 18 -4.11 -12.77 -4.65
C GLY A 18 -5.29 -11.97 -4.15
N MET A 19 -6.20 -11.68 -5.05
CA MET A 19 -7.44 -10.98 -4.74
C MET A 19 -8.59 -11.48 -5.61
N GLU A 20 -9.79 -11.42 -5.06
CA GLU A 20 -11.05 -11.65 -5.75
C GLU A 20 -11.85 -10.34 -5.75
N ILE A 21 -12.27 -9.91 -6.92
CA ILE A 21 -12.93 -8.63 -7.16
C ILE A 21 -14.35 -8.90 -7.64
N SER A 22 -15.33 -8.20 -7.07
CA SER A 22 -16.72 -8.30 -7.50
C SER A 22 -17.38 -6.93 -7.60
N ASN A 23 -17.99 -6.64 -8.74
CA ASN A 23 -18.75 -5.43 -9.05
C ASN A 23 -18.00 -4.12 -8.81
N ILE A 24 -16.74 -4.05 -9.25
CA ILE A 24 -15.95 -2.80 -9.20
C ILE A 24 -15.80 -2.23 -10.60
N LYS A 25 -16.28 -1.00 -10.79
CA LYS A 25 -16.31 -0.32 -12.10
C LYS A 25 -16.93 -1.24 -13.16
N ASN A 26 -16.18 -1.56 -14.22
CA ASN A 26 -16.59 -2.45 -15.29
C ASN A 26 -16.30 -3.94 -15.03
N VAL A 27 -15.63 -4.29 -13.96
CA VAL A 27 -15.33 -5.68 -13.59
C VAL A 27 -16.48 -6.25 -12.74
N ILE A 28 -17.21 -7.22 -13.30
CA ILE A 28 -18.30 -7.92 -12.62
C ILE A 28 -17.72 -8.96 -11.65
N HIS A 29 -16.81 -9.79 -12.15
CA HIS A 29 -16.04 -10.74 -11.35
C HIS A 29 -14.64 -10.88 -11.92
N GLY A 30 -13.65 -11.04 -11.04
CA GLY A 30 -12.27 -11.26 -11.43
C GLY A 30 -11.43 -11.82 -10.30
N GLU A 31 -10.62 -12.81 -10.61
CA GLU A 31 -9.68 -13.42 -9.68
C GLU A 31 -8.25 -13.25 -10.18
N ILE A 32 -7.38 -12.82 -9.29
CA ILE A 32 -5.97 -12.56 -9.57
C ILE A 32 -5.14 -13.30 -8.54
N GLU A 33 -4.14 -14.03 -9.01
CA GLU A 33 -3.16 -14.72 -8.17
C GLU A 33 -1.75 -14.22 -8.48
N MET A 34 -0.99 -13.96 -7.43
CA MET A 34 0.42 -13.63 -7.53
C MET A 34 1.25 -14.88 -7.84
N PRO A 35 2.33 -14.77 -8.62
CA PRO A 35 3.29 -15.87 -8.77
C PRO A 35 3.86 -16.30 -7.42
N GLN A 36 3.80 -17.61 -7.11
CA GLN A 36 4.15 -18.12 -5.78
C GLN A 36 5.60 -18.65 -5.67
N ASN A 37 6.25 -18.90 -6.79
CA ASN A 37 7.45 -19.76 -6.83
C ASN A 37 8.78 -19.03 -6.63
N LYS A 38 8.81 -17.72 -6.32
CA LYS A 38 10.04 -16.93 -6.30
C LYS A 38 10.15 -16.05 -5.07
N LYS A 39 11.38 -15.66 -4.71
CA LYS A 39 11.65 -14.69 -3.64
C LYS A 39 10.97 -13.36 -3.92
N GLY A 40 11.08 -12.82 -5.15
CA GLY A 40 10.31 -11.72 -5.66
C GLY A 40 9.14 -12.20 -6.52
N SER A 41 8.03 -11.49 -6.53
CA SER A 41 6.89 -11.80 -7.40
C SER A 41 6.57 -10.58 -8.24
N ILE A 42 6.58 -10.76 -9.56
CA ILE A 42 6.17 -9.71 -10.51
C ILE A 42 4.87 -10.12 -11.17
N LEU A 43 3.93 -9.19 -11.28
CA LEU A 43 2.68 -9.36 -11.98
C LEU A 43 2.43 -8.19 -12.94
N GLY A 44 2.52 -8.44 -14.23
CA GLY A 44 2.17 -7.51 -15.29
C GLY A 44 0.73 -7.73 -15.77
N ILE A 45 -0.07 -6.65 -15.83
CA ILE A 45 -1.48 -6.68 -16.21
C ILE A 45 -1.64 -5.99 -17.56
N TYR A 46 -2.13 -6.72 -18.55
CA TYR A 46 -2.26 -6.31 -19.94
C TYR A 46 -3.71 -6.37 -20.44
N GLY A 47 -4.03 -5.59 -21.45
CA GLY A 47 -5.33 -5.61 -22.10
C GLY A 47 -5.71 -4.26 -22.71
N ALA A 48 -6.85 -4.20 -23.38
CA ALA A 48 -7.35 -3.01 -24.04
C ALA A 48 -7.67 -1.88 -23.03
N ASN A 49 -7.80 -0.65 -23.52
CA ASN A 49 -8.27 0.45 -22.69
C ASN A 49 -9.69 0.18 -22.20
N GLY A 50 -9.96 0.48 -20.94
CA GLY A 50 -11.26 0.21 -20.33
C GLY A 50 -11.56 -1.26 -20.02
N SER A 51 -10.60 -2.19 -20.14
CA SER A 51 -10.82 -3.62 -19.88
C SER A 51 -10.69 -4.05 -18.42
N GLY A 52 -10.35 -3.12 -17.51
CA GLY A 52 -10.24 -3.42 -16.08
C GLY A 52 -8.82 -3.46 -15.52
N LYS A 53 -7.77 -3.10 -16.28
CA LYS A 53 -6.38 -3.04 -15.76
C LYS A 53 -6.25 -2.17 -14.52
N THR A 54 -6.69 -0.92 -14.60
CA THR A 54 -6.64 0.05 -13.50
C THR A 54 -7.51 -0.35 -12.31
N VAL A 55 -8.52 -1.21 -12.49
CA VAL A 55 -9.36 -1.70 -11.38
C VAL A 55 -8.53 -2.44 -10.34
N VAL A 56 -7.51 -3.17 -10.76
CA VAL A 56 -6.58 -3.84 -9.82
C VAL A 56 -5.82 -2.82 -8.98
N VAL A 57 -5.35 -1.76 -9.61
CA VAL A 57 -4.66 -0.66 -8.92
C VAL A 57 -5.63 0.03 -7.95
N ASP A 58 -6.85 0.32 -8.37
CA ASP A 58 -7.91 0.90 -7.54
C ASP A 58 -8.20 0.03 -6.28
N CYS A 59 -8.25 -1.29 -6.44
CA CYS A 59 -8.40 -2.22 -5.31
C CYS A 59 -7.23 -2.14 -4.34
N MET A 60 -6.00 -1.98 -4.84
CA MET A 60 -4.82 -1.84 -3.98
C MET A 60 -4.77 -0.46 -3.30
N VAL A 61 -5.28 0.60 -3.94
CA VAL A 61 -5.51 1.91 -3.32
C VAL A 61 -6.51 1.78 -2.18
N LEU A 62 -7.65 1.10 -2.42
CA LEU A 62 -8.64 0.83 -1.37
C LEU A 62 -8.01 0.09 -0.19
N LEU A 63 -7.27 -0.98 -0.46
CA LEU A 63 -6.57 -1.74 0.57
C LEU A 63 -5.64 -0.84 1.42
N LYS A 64 -4.90 0.06 0.78
CA LYS A 64 -4.01 1.00 1.47
C LYS A 64 -4.77 1.93 2.42
N TYR A 65 -5.90 2.49 1.99
CA TYR A 65 -6.75 3.31 2.85
C TYR A 65 -7.29 2.51 4.05
N LEU A 66 -7.81 1.31 3.79
CA LEU A 66 -8.37 0.44 4.81
C LEU A 66 -7.32 0.05 5.86
N LEU A 67 -6.20 -0.54 5.46
CA LEU A 67 -5.16 -1.01 6.37
C LEU A 67 -4.49 0.13 7.15
N SER A 68 -4.36 1.32 6.55
CA SER A 68 -3.81 2.49 7.24
C SER A 68 -4.82 3.18 8.17
N GLY A 69 -6.08 2.74 8.22
CA GLY A 69 -7.13 3.37 9.01
C GLY A 69 -7.50 4.78 8.56
N ARG A 70 -7.19 5.14 7.30
CA ARG A 70 -7.50 6.45 6.72
C ARG A 70 -8.90 6.49 6.14
N GLN A 71 -9.41 7.69 5.96
CA GLN A 71 -10.68 7.93 5.28
C GLN A 71 -10.56 7.57 3.80
N ILE A 72 -11.51 6.76 3.32
CA ILE A 72 -11.62 6.37 1.92
C ILE A 72 -12.19 7.58 1.14
N PRO A 73 -11.54 8.02 0.06
CA PRO A 73 -12.02 9.14 -0.74
C PRO A 73 -13.46 8.95 -1.26
N SER A 74 -14.23 10.02 -1.28
CA SER A 74 -15.66 9.98 -1.68
C SER A 74 -15.87 9.50 -3.13
N ASN A 75 -14.88 9.67 -4.00
CA ASN A 75 -14.92 9.17 -5.38
C ASN A 75 -15.00 7.64 -5.49
N PHE A 76 -14.72 6.88 -4.41
CA PHE A 76 -14.95 5.43 -4.36
C PHE A 76 -16.43 5.04 -4.51
N TYR A 77 -17.37 5.97 -4.33
CA TYR A 77 -18.75 5.77 -4.76
C TYR A 77 -18.86 5.33 -6.23
N TYR A 78 -18.08 5.93 -7.11
CA TYR A 78 -18.05 5.61 -8.55
C TYR A 78 -17.28 4.33 -8.88
N TYR A 79 -16.63 3.70 -7.89
CA TYR A 79 -16.00 2.41 -8.06
C TYR A 79 -16.98 1.26 -7.91
N ILE A 80 -18.11 1.47 -7.22
CA ILE A 80 -19.19 0.49 -7.15
C ILE A 80 -19.85 0.42 -8.52
N ASN A 81 -19.91 -0.78 -9.12
CA ASN A 81 -20.49 -0.99 -10.45
C ASN A 81 -21.86 -0.34 -10.57
N GLU A 82 -22.15 0.28 -11.71
CA GLU A 82 -23.38 1.07 -11.91
C GLU A 82 -24.65 0.22 -11.81
N ALA A 83 -24.58 -1.02 -12.30
CA ALA A 83 -25.68 -1.98 -12.24
C ALA A 83 -25.82 -2.70 -10.89
N SER A 84 -24.91 -2.44 -9.94
CA SER A 84 -24.93 -3.06 -8.59
C SER A 84 -25.08 -2.01 -7.50
N ASN A 85 -25.64 -2.41 -6.37
CA ASN A 85 -25.65 -1.61 -5.16
C ASN A 85 -24.44 -1.88 -4.27
N THR A 86 -23.76 -3.01 -4.47
CA THR A 86 -22.59 -3.43 -3.69
C THR A 86 -21.41 -3.74 -4.56
N SER A 87 -20.22 -3.57 -3.99
CA SER A 87 -18.97 -4.08 -4.54
C SER A 87 -18.14 -4.71 -3.44
N SER A 88 -17.37 -5.73 -3.76
CA SER A 88 -16.51 -6.37 -2.77
C SER A 88 -15.12 -6.70 -3.32
N VAL A 89 -14.15 -6.70 -2.41
CA VAL A 89 -12.80 -7.23 -2.66
C VAL A 89 -12.43 -8.13 -1.51
N LYS A 90 -11.88 -9.30 -1.86
CA LYS A 90 -11.30 -10.24 -0.92
C LYS A 90 -9.82 -10.40 -1.24
N TYR A 91 -8.97 -10.01 -0.31
CA TYR A 91 -7.51 -10.14 -0.42
C TYR A 91 -7.05 -11.37 0.33
N ARG A 92 -6.10 -12.11 -0.25
CA ARG A 92 -5.46 -13.27 0.36
C ARG A 92 -3.98 -12.97 0.56
N PHE A 93 -3.46 -13.26 1.76
CA PHE A 93 -2.08 -12.97 2.14
C PHE A 93 -1.43 -14.18 2.79
N GLU A 94 -0.15 -14.33 2.57
CA GLU A 94 0.74 -15.09 3.43
C GLU A 94 1.33 -14.14 4.47
N LEU A 95 1.26 -14.52 5.74
CA LEU A 95 1.89 -13.81 6.86
C LEU A 95 2.83 -14.77 7.58
N LYS A 96 4.11 -14.46 7.59
CA LYS A 96 5.13 -15.16 8.39
C LYS A 96 5.46 -14.33 9.61
N ILE A 97 5.36 -14.93 10.79
CA ILE A 97 5.77 -14.34 12.06
C ILE A 97 6.67 -15.34 12.75
N GLU A 98 7.96 -15.01 12.88
CA GLU A 98 8.98 -15.95 13.36
C GLU A 98 8.95 -17.25 12.53
N GLU A 99 8.65 -18.41 13.14
CA GLU A 99 8.57 -19.71 12.47
C GLU A 99 7.15 -20.07 12.02
N LYS A 100 6.13 -19.27 12.37
CA LYS A 100 4.74 -19.54 12.03
C LYS A 100 4.33 -18.88 10.73
N CYS A 101 3.59 -19.62 9.93
CA CYS A 101 3.04 -19.14 8.66
C CYS A 101 1.51 -19.19 8.70
N TYR A 102 0.87 -18.07 8.35
CA TYR A 102 -0.57 -17.93 8.33
C TYR A 102 -1.06 -17.57 6.92
N LEU A 103 -2.13 -18.21 6.51
CA LEU A 103 -2.97 -17.72 5.43
C LEU A 103 -3.97 -16.74 6.05
N VAL A 104 -4.01 -15.50 5.57
CA VAL A 104 -4.91 -14.45 6.04
C VAL A 104 -5.80 -14.00 4.89
N GLU A 105 -7.10 -13.88 5.15
CA GLU A 105 -8.08 -13.33 4.22
C GLU A 105 -8.68 -12.06 4.81
N TYR A 106 -8.69 -10.98 4.01
CA TYR A 106 -9.34 -9.74 4.33
C TYR A 106 -10.38 -9.40 3.28
N GLU A 107 -11.65 -9.38 3.68
CA GLU A 107 -12.79 -9.14 2.82
C GLU A 107 -13.50 -7.85 3.21
N ILE A 108 -13.77 -7.00 2.23
CA ILE A 108 -14.48 -5.74 2.38
C ILE A 108 -15.64 -5.67 1.39
N GLU A 109 -16.79 -5.17 1.82
CA GLU A 109 -17.92 -4.87 0.96
C GLU A 109 -18.34 -3.41 1.15
N LEU A 110 -18.45 -2.69 0.06
CA LEU A 110 -18.95 -1.33 -0.03
C LEU A 110 -20.39 -1.37 -0.52
N LEU A 111 -21.27 -0.58 0.10
CA LEU A 111 -22.70 -0.47 -0.22
C LEU A 111 -23.02 0.98 -0.57
N LYS A 112 -23.71 1.22 -1.71
CA LYS A 112 -24.28 2.52 -2.05
C LYS A 112 -25.31 2.94 -1.01
N ASN A 113 -25.21 4.15 -0.48
CA ASN A 113 -26.05 4.67 0.59
C ASN A 113 -26.81 5.94 0.17
N GLY A 114 -27.37 5.94 -1.05
CA GLY A 114 -28.08 7.11 -1.62
C GLY A 114 -27.14 8.31 -1.89
N LYS A 115 -27.66 9.40 -2.44
CA LYS A 115 -27.01 10.72 -2.63
C LYS A 115 -25.50 10.70 -2.94
N LYS A 116 -25.03 9.78 -3.80
CA LYS A 116 -23.60 9.62 -4.16
C LYS A 116 -22.70 9.35 -2.95
N SER A 117 -23.21 8.64 -1.96
CA SER A 117 -22.47 8.20 -0.78
C SER A 117 -22.41 6.67 -0.71
N PHE A 118 -21.48 6.15 0.07
CA PHE A 118 -21.34 4.72 0.33
C PHE A 118 -20.99 4.48 1.80
N CYS A 119 -21.08 3.23 2.21
CA CYS A 119 -20.62 2.79 3.53
C CYS A 119 -19.95 1.41 3.39
N ILE A 120 -19.22 1.01 4.42
CA ILE A 120 -18.76 -0.37 4.56
C ILE A 120 -19.90 -1.19 5.15
N SER A 121 -20.42 -2.15 4.38
CA SER A 121 -21.50 -3.06 4.83
C SER A 121 -20.96 -4.33 5.46
N LYS A 122 -19.76 -4.75 5.07
CA LYS A 122 -19.06 -5.92 5.61
C LYS A 122 -17.57 -5.68 5.68
N GLU A 123 -16.95 -6.06 6.79
CA GLU A 123 -15.50 -6.09 6.96
C GLU A 123 -15.13 -7.36 7.73
N LYS A 124 -14.41 -8.26 7.08
CA LYS A 124 -14.08 -9.56 7.64
C LYS A 124 -12.61 -9.85 7.52
N PHE A 125 -12.00 -10.25 8.64
CA PHE A 125 -10.60 -10.63 8.74
C PHE A 125 -10.49 -12.04 9.31
N SER A 126 -9.93 -12.96 8.53
CA SER A 126 -9.89 -14.38 8.83
C SER A 126 -8.47 -14.91 8.70
N GLN A 127 -8.15 -15.96 9.43
CA GLN A 127 -6.84 -16.58 9.38
C GLN A 127 -6.89 -18.11 9.49
N ARG A 128 -5.80 -18.73 9.05
CA ARG A 128 -5.48 -20.14 9.26
C ARG A 128 -3.97 -20.31 9.40
N GLU A 129 -3.51 -20.95 10.46
CA GLU A 129 -2.11 -21.41 10.54
C GLU A 129 -1.87 -22.54 9.53
N MET A 130 -0.87 -22.40 8.66
CA MET A 130 -0.69 -23.30 7.50
C MET A 130 -0.20 -24.69 7.89
N SER A 131 0.47 -24.82 9.04
CA SER A 131 1.03 -26.10 9.54
C SER A 131 -0.02 -27.13 9.97
N GLU A 132 -1.26 -26.70 10.25
CA GLU A 132 -2.24 -27.53 10.99
C GLU A 132 -3.42 -28.04 10.16
N GLY A 133 -3.51 -27.75 8.87
CA GLY A 133 -4.61 -28.20 8.01
C GLY A 133 -6.01 -27.71 8.44
N LYS A 134 -6.08 -26.78 9.39
CA LYS A 134 -7.32 -26.21 9.94
C LYS A 134 -8.09 -25.39 8.90
N ARG A 135 -9.38 -25.24 9.10
CA ARG A 135 -10.21 -24.33 8.30
C ARG A 135 -9.87 -22.88 8.61
N ILE A 136 -10.04 -22.00 7.64
CA ILE A 136 -9.94 -20.55 7.84
C ILE A 136 -11.02 -20.12 8.81
N THR A 137 -10.65 -19.39 9.86
CA THR A 137 -11.55 -18.92 10.91
C THR A 137 -11.53 -17.40 11.01
N PRO A 138 -12.67 -16.73 11.16
CA PRO A 138 -12.71 -15.29 11.35
C PRO A 138 -12.17 -14.92 12.73
N VAL A 139 -11.28 -13.91 12.76
CA VAL A 139 -10.81 -13.25 13.99
C VAL A 139 -11.52 -11.92 14.19
N PHE A 140 -12.11 -11.38 13.12
CA PHE A 140 -12.97 -10.22 13.12
C PHE A 140 -13.99 -10.33 11.97
N ASP A 141 -15.27 -10.10 12.23
CA ASP A 141 -16.36 -10.20 11.25
C ASP A 141 -17.47 -9.20 11.58
N TYR A 142 -17.40 -8.04 10.95
CA TYR A 142 -18.39 -6.97 11.01
C TYR A 142 -19.38 -7.07 9.87
N HIS A 143 -20.67 -6.88 10.19
CA HIS A 143 -21.71 -6.66 9.19
C HIS A 143 -22.65 -5.57 9.70
N LYS A 144 -22.92 -4.59 8.87
CA LYS A 144 -23.84 -3.50 9.16
C LYS A 144 -25.21 -4.02 9.56
N GLY A 145 -25.78 -3.46 10.63
CA GLY A 145 -27.10 -3.80 11.14
C GLY A 145 -27.19 -5.05 12.01
N ARG A 146 -26.09 -5.73 12.31
CA ARG A 146 -26.06 -6.76 13.33
C ARG A 146 -26.25 -6.16 14.73
N LYS A 147 -26.82 -6.96 15.65
CA LYS A 147 -26.98 -6.57 17.05
C LYS A 147 -25.63 -6.41 17.76
N GLU A 148 -24.73 -7.37 17.54
CA GLU A 148 -23.36 -7.31 18.03
C GLU A 148 -22.50 -6.56 17.02
N LEU A 149 -21.60 -5.68 17.50
CA LEU A 149 -20.74 -4.88 16.63
C LEU A 149 -19.86 -5.74 15.72
N PHE A 150 -19.35 -6.88 16.24
CA PHE A 150 -18.57 -7.84 15.43
C PHE A 150 -18.60 -9.25 16.04
N ARG A 151 -18.13 -10.23 15.29
CA ARG A 151 -17.90 -11.63 15.70
C ARG A 151 -16.41 -11.98 15.62
N PRO A 152 -15.89 -13.00 16.33
CA PRO A 152 -16.61 -13.98 17.16
C PRO A 152 -17.23 -13.38 18.42
N LEU A 153 -18.43 -13.89 18.81
CA LEU A 153 -19.18 -13.37 19.94
C LEU A 153 -18.38 -13.39 21.26
N LYS A 154 -17.66 -14.48 21.52
CA LYS A 154 -16.78 -14.60 22.71
C LYS A 154 -15.78 -13.47 22.83
N LEU A 155 -15.23 -13.04 21.67
CA LEU A 155 -14.26 -11.94 21.61
C LEU A 155 -14.95 -10.60 21.89
N TYR A 156 -16.11 -10.36 21.24
CA TYR A 156 -16.92 -9.16 21.49
C TYR A 156 -17.34 -9.04 22.95
N GLU A 157 -17.89 -10.12 23.56
CA GLU A 157 -18.31 -10.16 24.97
C GLU A 157 -17.15 -9.86 25.93
N ARG A 158 -15.92 -10.25 25.57
CA ARG A 158 -14.74 -9.93 26.36
C ARG A 158 -14.43 -8.43 26.37
N PHE A 159 -14.50 -7.78 25.21
CA PHE A 159 -14.29 -6.34 25.11
C PHE A 159 -15.42 -5.54 25.75
N SER A 160 -16.65 -6.00 25.61
CA SER A 160 -17.86 -5.31 26.08
C SER A 160 -18.03 -5.31 27.61
N LYS A 161 -17.15 -6.00 28.36
CA LYS A 161 -17.09 -5.91 29.84
C LYS A 161 -16.68 -4.51 30.31
N ASP A 162 -15.89 -3.77 29.52
CA ASP A 162 -15.51 -2.40 29.80
C ASP A 162 -16.34 -1.44 28.95
N ILE A 163 -17.09 -0.56 29.61
CA ILE A 163 -17.94 0.44 28.96
C ILE A 163 -17.15 1.38 28.07
N GLN A 164 -15.89 1.70 28.40
CA GLN A 164 -15.03 2.55 27.58
C GLN A 164 -14.70 1.87 26.26
N ASN A 165 -14.47 0.56 26.27
CA ASN A 165 -14.25 -0.23 25.06
C ASN A 165 -15.52 -0.25 24.18
N VAL A 166 -16.70 -0.40 24.79
CA VAL A 166 -17.97 -0.37 24.06
C VAL A 166 -18.17 0.95 23.34
N ILE A 167 -17.91 2.06 24.03
CA ILE A 167 -17.98 3.42 23.46
C ILE A 167 -16.97 3.57 22.31
N ALA A 168 -15.71 3.18 22.53
CA ALA A 168 -14.66 3.30 21.53
C ALA A 168 -14.97 2.46 20.27
N LEU A 169 -15.46 1.23 20.44
CA LEU A 169 -15.86 0.36 19.33
C LEU A 169 -17.11 0.89 18.63
N GLY A 170 -18.06 1.48 19.35
CA GLY A 170 -19.22 2.14 18.75
C GLY A 170 -18.83 3.34 17.87
N VAL A 171 -17.88 4.15 18.32
CA VAL A 171 -17.31 5.25 17.49
C VAL A 171 -16.59 4.70 16.27
N ALA A 172 -15.83 3.61 16.41
CA ALA A 172 -15.16 2.95 15.29
C ALA A 172 -16.15 2.38 14.25
N GLU A 173 -17.26 1.81 14.73
CA GLU A 173 -18.35 1.32 13.85
C GLU A 173 -19.03 2.47 13.11
N GLN A 174 -19.32 3.57 13.78
CA GLN A 174 -19.90 4.75 13.12
C GLN A 174 -19.02 5.29 11.99
N ALA A 175 -17.71 5.20 12.10
CA ALA A 175 -16.78 5.62 11.05
C ALA A 175 -16.95 4.82 9.75
N THR A 176 -17.53 3.62 9.77
CA THR A 176 -17.82 2.82 8.55
C THR A 176 -18.92 3.43 7.67
N GLN A 177 -19.71 4.36 8.21
CA GLN A 177 -20.86 4.96 7.53
C GLN A 177 -20.97 6.47 7.78
N ASN A 178 -19.92 7.09 8.26
CA ASN A 178 -19.96 8.49 8.66
C ASN A 178 -20.20 9.40 7.44
N TYR A 179 -21.00 10.42 7.65
CA TYR A 179 -21.27 11.48 6.69
C TYR A 179 -20.92 12.82 7.34
N ASN A 180 -19.97 13.52 6.78
CA ASN A 180 -19.63 14.84 7.25
C ASN A 180 -20.61 15.86 6.66
N GLU A 181 -21.57 16.32 7.46
CA GLU A 181 -22.60 17.27 7.05
C GLU A 181 -22.01 18.62 6.64
N GLU A 182 -20.93 19.06 7.30
CA GLU A 182 -20.30 20.34 7.00
C GLU A 182 -19.59 20.33 5.63
N LYS A 183 -18.95 19.20 5.29
CA LYS A 183 -18.26 19.03 4.00
C LYS A 183 -19.16 18.46 2.90
N GLY A 184 -20.33 17.91 3.26
CA GLY A 184 -21.25 17.27 2.32
C GLY A 184 -20.69 16.00 1.67
N VAL A 185 -19.69 15.35 2.29
CA VAL A 185 -19.00 14.15 1.76
C VAL A 185 -18.97 13.04 2.81
N PRO A 186 -19.02 11.77 2.41
CA PRO A 186 -18.83 10.66 3.33
C PRO A 186 -17.38 10.59 3.80
N GLU A 187 -17.17 10.39 5.09
CA GLU A 187 -15.86 10.16 5.71
C GLU A 187 -15.78 8.70 6.18
N VAL A 188 -15.85 7.77 5.24
CA VAL A 188 -15.87 6.33 5.50
C VAL A 188 -14.46 5.80 5.75
N SER A 189 -14.28 5.02 6.81
CA SER A 189 -13.02 4.34 7.11
C SER A 189 -13.25 2.92 7.63
N SER A 190 -12.20 2.09 7.64
CA SER A 190 -12.24 0.75 8.22
C SER A 190 -12.67 0.78 9.69
N PHE A 191 -13.49 -0.17 10.11
CA PHE A 191 -13.78 -0.41 11.52
C PHE A 191 -12.52 -1.01 12.19
N LEU A 192 -12.04 -2.14 11.66
CA LEU A 192 -10.94 -2.92 12.24
C LEU A 192 -9.68 -2.08 12.42
N PHE A 193 -9.29 -1.32 11.39
CA PHE A 193 -8.03 -0.56 11.38
C PHE A 193 -8.21 0.90 11.83
N SER A 194 -9.41 1.29 12.30
CA SER A 194 -9.60 2.62 12.88
C SER A 194 -8.77 2.78 14.14
N ARG A 195 -8.33 4.01 14.41
CA ARG A 195 -7.55 4.32 15.62
C ARG A 195 -8.25 3.87 16.89
N LYS A 196 -9.58 4.07 16.98
CA LYS A 196 -10.38 3.73 18.17
C LYS A 196 -10.46 2.23 18.40
N ALA A 197 -10.63 1.42 17.35
CA ALA A 197 -10.61 -0.03 17.48
C ALA A 197 -9.22 -0.55 17.88
N GLN A 198 -8.16 -0.01 17.28
CA GLN A 198 -6.78 -0.40 17.60
C GLN A 198 -6.43 -0.08 19.06
N GLU A 199 -6.82 1.08 19.61
CA GLU A 199 -6.64 1.43 21.02
C GLU A 199 -7.28 0.41 22.00
N VAL A 200 -8.38 -0.23 21.57
CA VAL A 200 -9.05 -1.30 22.33
C VAL A 200 -8.33 -2.64 22.17
N PHE A 201 -7.95 -2.98 20.93
CA PHE A 201 -7.33 -4.29 20.64
C PHE A 201 -5.91 -4.40 21.20
N GLU A 202 -5.12 -3.32 21.24
CA GLU A 202 -3.76 -3.30 21.77
C GLU A 202 -3.66 -3.63 23.27
N LYS A 203 -4.70 -3.35 24.04
CA LYS A 203 -4.73 -3.56 25.50
C LYS A 203 -5.03 -5.01 25.91
N THR A 204 -5.14 -5.94 24.96
CA THR A 204 -5.67 -7.27 25.22
C THR A 204 -4.61 -8.36 25.32
N GLU A 205 -4.86 -9.31 26.24
CA GLU A 205 -4.06 -10.51 26.44
C GLU A 205 -4.86 -11.78 26.10
N GLY A 206 -4.19 -12.93 25.96
CA GLY A 206 -4.80 -14.23 25.71
C GLY A 206 -5.36 -14.39 24.29
N GLU A 207 -6.56 -14.95 24.13
CA GLU A 207 -7.17 -15.25 22.81
C GLU A 207 -7.36 -14.00 21.92
N ALA A 208 -7.53 -12.83 22.52
CA ALA A 208 -7.63 -11.57 21.80
C ALA A 208 -6.27 -11.03 21.32
N ALA A 209 -5.16 -11.56 21.84
CA ALA A 209 -3.81 -11.15 21.43
C ALA A 209 -3.53 -11.46 19.95
N LEU A 210 -4.16 -12.50 19.39
CA LEU A 210 -4.01 -12.83 17.98
C LEU A 210 -4.63 -11.73 17.09
N LEU A 211 -5.83 -11.24 17.39
CA LEU A 211 -6.45 -10.14 16.65
C LEU A 211 -5.57 -8.88 16.73
N SER A 212 -5.11 -8.54 17.94
CA SER A 212 -4.19 -7.40 18.14
C SER A 212 -2.92 -7.55 17.31
N LEU A 213 -2.28 -8.70 17.38
CA LEU A 213 -1.04 -8.99 16.64
C LEU A 213 -1.24 -8.86 15.12
N LEU A 214 -2.25 -9.54 14.58
CA LEU A 214 -2.52 -9.55 13.16
C LEU A 214 -2.89 -8.13 12.67
N SER A 215 -3.77 -7.43 13.37
CA SER A 215 -4.20 -6.09 12.96
C SER A 215 -3.03 -5.09 12.98
N GLN A 216 -2.13 -5.14 13.96
CA GLN A 216 -0.94 -4.30 14.01
C GLN A 216 0.05 -4.60 12.87
N CYS A 217 0.30 -5.88 12.56
CA CYS A 217 1.15 -6.26 11.44
C CYS A 217 0.59 -5.72 10.11
N PHE A 218 -0.73 -5.89 9.88
CA PHE A 218 -1.37 -5.42 8.65
C PHE A 218 -1.46 -3.89 8.58
N GLN A 219 -1.67 -3.21 9.69
CA GLN A 219 -1.64 -1.75 9.72
C GLN A 219 -0.25 -1.21 9.35
N LYS A 220 0.81 -1.79 9.93
CA LYS A 220 2.19 -1.44 9.55
C LYS A 220 2.48 -1.74 8.09
N TYR A 221 2.03 -2.90 7.58
CA TYR A 221 2.15 -3.23 6.17
C TYR A 221 1.46 -2.20 5.28
N GLY A 222 0.21 -1.83 5.57
CA GLY A 222 -0.53 -0.80 4.81
C GLY A 222 0.14 0.57 4.83
N ILE A 223 0.76 0.96 5.95
CA ILE A 223 1.43 2.26 6.09
C ILE A 223 2.79 2.27 5.40
N TYR A 224 3.63 1.25 5.61
CA TYR A 224 5.06 1.28 5.29
C TYR A 224 5.49 0.38 4.14
N ASP A 225 4.76 -0.71 3.87
CA ASP A 225 5.18 -1.73 2.93
C ASP A 225 4.30 -1.83 1.67
N LEU A 226 3.09 -1.29 1.70
CA LEU A 226 2.23 -1.18 0.52
C LEU A 226 2.38 0.21 -0.11
N ALA A 227 2.99 0.28 -1.28
CA ALA A 227 3.11 1.49 -2.07
C ALA A 227 2.26 1.37 -3.34
N VAL A 228 1.39 2.34 -3.58
CA VAL A 228 0.57 2.40 -4.79
C VAL A 228 0.84 3.72 -5.50
N VAL A 229 1.17 3.63 -6.77
CA VAL A 229 1.52 4.76 -7.62
C VAL A 229 0.53 4.80 -8.77
N GLU A 230 -0.45 5.72 -8.68
CA GLU A 230 -1.49 5.92 -9.68
C GLU A 230 -1.04 6.88 -10.78
N ASN A 231 -1.47 6.64 -12.01
CA ASN A 231 -1.18 7.55 -13.13
C ASN A 231 -1.74 8.97 -12.88
N ALA A 232 -2.91 9.09 -12.27
CA ALA A 232 -3.50 10.37 -11.88
C ALA A 232 -2.59 11.19 -10.92
N GLN A 233 -1.85 10.53 -10.02
CA GLN A 233 -0.89 11.19 -9.13
C GLN A 233 0.28 11.78 -9.92
N TYR A 234 0.69 11.16 -11.02
CA TYR A 234 1.71 11.73 -11.91
C TYR A 234 1.21 12.98 -12.65
N GLY A 235 -0.06 13.03 -13.04
CA GLY A 235 -0.68 14.24 -13.59
C GLY A 235 -0.68 15.39 -12.57
N TYR A 236 -1.02 15.13 -11.31
CA TYR A 236 -0.94 16.11 -10.22
C TYR A 236 0.50 16.47 -9.88
N LEU A 237 1.41 15.51 -9.87
CA LEU A 237 2.85 15.74 -9.66
C LEU A 237 3.45 16.55 -10.82
N SER A 238 2.94 16.43 -12.04
CA SER A 238 3.39 17.25 -13.17
C SER A 238 2.89 18.69 -13.11
N LEU A 239 1.78 18.95 -12.39
CA LEU A 239 1.22 20.30 -12.23
C LEU A 239 1.71 21.01 -10.97
N ASN A 240 2.04 20.27 -9.89
CA ASN A 240 2.49 20.82 -8.60
C ASN A 240 3.70 20.03 -8.05
N LEU A 241 4.79 20.03 -8.78
CA LEU A 241 6.03 19.25 -8.56
C LEU A 241 6.80 19.58 -7.28
N GLU A 242 6.14 20.07 -6.24
CA GLU A 242 6.82 20.51 -5.03
C GLU A 242 7.22 19.36 -4.09
N ASN A 243 6.46 18.25 -4.06
CA ASN A 243 6.70 17.18 -3.10
C ASN A 243 6.69 15.81 -3.79
N MET A 244 7.76 15.08 -3.69
CA MET A 244 7.85 13.71 -4.19
C MET A 244 8.00 12.72 -3.05
N PRO A 245 7.15 11.71 -2.93
CA PRO A 245 7.32 10.67 -1.94
C PRO A 245 8.57 9.86 -2.26
N VAL A 246 9.54 9.87 -1.35
CA VAL A 246 10.72 9.02 -1.42
C VAL A 246 10.62 7.99 -0.31
N ASN A 247 10.70 6.72 -0.68
CA ASN A 247 10.74 5.65 0.30
C ASN A 247 12.13 5.59 0.92
N ILE A 248 12.21 5.93 2.20
CA ILE A 248 13.45 5.90 2.96
C ILE A 248 13.43 4.66 3.84
N ASP A 249 14.43 3.82 3.66
CA ASP A 249 14.61 2.62 4.48
C ASP A 249 15.38 2.99 5.75
N TRP A 250 14.65 3.30 6.82
CA TRP A 250 15.22 3.54 8.14
C TRP A 250 14.82 2.45 9.14
N PRO A 251 15.64 2.20 10.17
CA PRO A 251 15.39 1.16 11.14
C PRO A 251 14.13 1.44 11.97
N ASP A 252 13.47 0.39 12.42
CA ASP A 252 12.26 0.46 13.25
C ASP A 252 12.48 1.13 14.61
N THR A 253 13.73 1.32 15.03
CA THR A 253 14.12 2.05 16.24
C THR A 253 13.83 3.54 16.18
N ILE A 254 13.69 4.12 14.99
CA ILE A 254 13.32 5.53 14.81
C ILE A 254 11.81 5.63 14.68
N PRO A 255 11.12 6.41 15.54
CA PRO A 255 9.67 6.57 15.47
C PRO A 255 9.24 7.09 14.11
N LYS A 256 8.57 6.25 13.34
CA LYS A 256 7.97 6.61 12.05
C LYS A 256 6.72 7.45 12.33
N LYS A 257 6.83 8.76 12.26
CA LYS A 257 5.65 9.64 12.34
C LYS A 257 4.90 9.57 11.01
N GLY A 258 3.91 8.67 10.94
CA GLY A 258 2.87 8.71 9.90
C GLY A 258 3.36 8.45 8.49
N GLU A 259 3.35 9.26 7.59
CA GLU A 259 3.61 9.17 6.16
C GLU A 259 5.10 9.13 5.86
N GLY A 260 5.49 8.43 4.78
CA GLY A 260 6.87 8.45 4.28
C GLY A 260 7.41 9.88 4.14
N ILE A 261 8.73 10.04 4.13
CA ILE A 261 9.31 11.38 3.97
C ILE A 261 9.04 11.85 2.55
N PHE A 262 8.39 13.01 2.46
CA PHE A 262 8.27 13.73 1.19
C PHE A 262 9.50 14.62 1.03
N LEU A 263 10.32 14.33 0.05
CA LEU A 263 11.40 15.22 -0.34
C LEU A 263 10.88 16.23 -1.35
N ARG A 264 11.16 17.50 -1.10
CA ARG A 264 10.84 18.59 -2.02
C ARG A 264 11.92 18.68 -3.07
N PHE A 265 11.52 18.64 -4.32
CA PHE A 265 12.46 18.88 -5.43
C PHE A 265 12.58 20.35 -5.80
N THR A 266 11.64 21.15 -5.33
CA THR A 266 11.52 22.57 -5.69
C THR A 266 12.08 23.47 -4.63
N ASP A 267 12.38 22.97 -3.44
CA ASP A 267 12.69 23.77 -2.27
C ASP A 267 13.61 23.02 -1.29
N ILE A 268 13.96 23.71 -0.25
CA ILE A 268 14.79 23.25 0.85
C ILE A 268 14.10 22.12 1.61
N ASN A 269 14.80 21.02 1.80
CA ASN A 269 14.40 19.92 2.66
C ASN A 269 14.95 20.13 4.07
N VAL A 270 14.16 19.76 5.09
CA VAL A 270 14.60 19.75 6.48
C VAL A 270 14.16 18.44 7.11
N VAL A 271 15.09 17.66 7.61
CA VAL A 271 14.82 16.37 8.26
C VAL A 271 15.52 16.31 9.63
N PRO A 272 15.02 15.49 10.59
CA PRO A 272 15.76 15.21 11.81
C PRO A 272 17.17 14.69 11.52
N LYS A 273 18.16 15.10 12.32
CA LYS A 273 19.57 14.73 12.13
C LYS A 273 19.77 13.21 12.12
N GLU A 274 19.02 12.48 12.94
CA GLU A 274 19.03 11.02 13.00
C GLU A 274 18.50 10.34 11.73
N VAL A 275 17.67 11.02 10.95
CA VAL A 275 17.06 10.51 9.71
C VAL A 275 17.93 10.81 8.48
N PHE A 276 18.71 11.90 8.52
CA PHE A 276 19.50 12.37 7.38
C PHE A 276 20.44 11.31 6.76
N PRO A 277 21.16 10.45 7.52
CA PRO A 277 21.99 9.40 6.94
C PRO A 277 21.20 8.40 6.08
N TYR A 278 19.95 8.11 6.42
CA TYR A 278 19.10 7.22 5.66
C TYR A 278 18.61 7.88 4.37
N VAL A 279 18.30 9.18 4.40
CA VAL A 279 18.03 9.97 3.19
C VAL A 279 19.22 9.91 2.24
N ALA A 280 20.43 10.18 2.74
CA ALA A 280 21.64 10.15 1.94
C ALA A 280 21.91 8.75 1.35
N ASN A 281 21.66 7.69 2.12
CA ASN A 281 21.78 6.33 1.62
C ASN A 281 20.75 6.01 0.53
N THR A 282 19.49 6.45 0.70
CA THR A 282 18.45 6.27 -0.32
C THR A 282 18.81 6.98 -1.62
N ILE A 283 19.33 8.21 -1.57
CA ILE A 283 19.82 8.92 -2.76
C ILE A 283 20.95 8.15 -3.46
N LYS A 284 21.90 7.57 -2.70
CA LYS A 284 22.96 6.72 -3.27
C LYS A 284 22.38 5.49 -3.97
N GLN A 285 21.41 4.83 -3.37
CA GLN A 285 20.75 3.65 -3.97
C GLN A 285 19.97 4.03 -5.24
N ILE A 286 19.26 5.15 -5.23
CA ILE A 286 18.61 5.70 -6.43
C ILE A 286 19.63 5.92 -7.54
N ASN A 287 20.78 6.50 -7.24
CA ASN A 287 21.85 6.74 -8.23
C ASN A 287 22.40 5.45 -8.84
N ILE A 288 22.48 4.36 -8.07
CA ILE A 288 22.90 3.06 -8.62
C ILE A 288 21.94 2.61 -9.72
N VAL A 289 20.63 2.72 -9.47
CA VAL A 289 19.59 2.38 -10.45
C VAL A 289 19.60 3.40 -11.60
N MET A 290 19.62 4.70 -11.28
CA MET A 290 19.62 5.77 -12.29
C MET A 290 20.80 5.69 -13.24
N LYS A 291 21.99 5.30 -12.76
CA LYS A 291 23.18 5.12 -13.60
C LYS A 291 23.01 4.07 -14.68
N SER A 292 22.22 3.03 -14.41
CA SER A 292 21.87 2.02 -15.42
C SER A 292 20.82 2.55 -16.41
N LEU A 293 19.90 3.43 -15.94
CA LEU A 293 18.79 3.94 -16.71
C LEU A 293 19.14 5.20 -17.52
N ILE A 294 19.82 6.16 -16.88
CA ILE A 294 20.25 7.43 -17.50
C ILE A 294 21.66 7.75 -16.98
N PRO A 295 22.71 7.22 -17.61
CA PRO A 295 24.09 7.34 -17.14
C PRO A 295 24.58 8.78 -16.95
N GLU A 296 23.95 9.73 -17.67
CA GLU A 296 24.34 11.15 -17.66
C GLU A 296 23.82 11.93 -16.46
N ILE A 297 22.92 11.35 -15.65
CA ILE A 297 22.30 12.05 -14.52
C ILE A 297 22.71 11.38 -13.20
N ASN A 298 23.21 12.20 -12.29
CA ASN A 298 23.47 11.83 -10.90
C ASN A 298 22.70 12.78 -9.98
N ILE A 299 22.10 12.26 -8.91
CA ILE A 299 21.34 13.04 -7.95
C ILE A 299 22.20 13.27 -6.73
N GLU A 300 22.31 14.51 -6.27
CA GLU A 300 23.17 14.86 -5.15
C GLU A 300 22.42 15.68 -4.09
N ILE A 301 22.83 15.48 -2.86
CA ILE A 301 22.47 16.34 -1.74
C ILE A 301 23.42 17.55 -1.79
N TYR A 302 22.83 18.72 -1.86
CA TYR A 302 23.57 19.98 -1.97
C TYR A 302 23.26 20.89 -0.77
N ASN A 303 24.22 21.76 -0.37
CA ASN A 303 24.07 22.71 0.73
C ASN A 303 23.50 22.09 2.03
N ALA A 304 24.04 20.93 2.44
CA ALA A 304 23.63 20.32 3.70
C ALA A 304 24.29 21.01 4.89
N PHE A 305 23.47 21.49 5.85
CA PHE A 305 23.96 22.08 7.10
C PHE A 305 23.02 21.84 8.26
N ASP A 306 23.56 21.86 9.48
CA ASP A 306 22.80 21.67 10.70
C ASP A 306 21.80 22.81 10.93
N LYS A 307 20.56 22.49 11.31
CA LYS A 307 19.48 23.43 11.59
C LYS A 307 18.69 23.00 12.83
N LEU A 308 18.35 23.92 13.68
CA LEU A 308 17.46 23.66 14.82
C LEU A 308 16.00 23.57 14.34
N LEU A 309 15.30 22.48 14.68
CA LEU A 309 13.88 22.28 14.39
C LEU A 309 13.00 23.04 15.40
N LYS A 310 11.71 23.24 15.06
CA LYS A 310 10.75 24.00 15.92
C LYS A 310 10.62 23.46 17.36
N GLU A 311 10.92 22.20 17.60
CA GLU A 311 10.85 21.55 18.92
C GLU A 311 12.20 21.53 19.66
N GLY A 312 13.19 22.31 19.22
CA GLY A 312 14.54 22.32 19.81
C GLY A 312 15.39 21.07 19.50
N LYS A 313 14.97 20.24 18.56
CA LYS A 313 15.70 19.06 18.11
C LYS A 313 16.67 19.42 16.97
N ASP A 314 17.79 18.70 16.91
CA ASP A 314 18.74 18.85 15.80
C ASP A 314 18.15 18.32 14.49
N GLY A 315 18.30 19.09 13.44
CA GLY A 315 17.91 18.75 12.07
C GLY A 315 19.01 19.05 11.07
N VAL A 316 18.83 18.59 9.85
CA VAL A 316 19.69 18.92 8.70
C VAL A 316 18.83 19.52 7.61
N GLN A 317 19.25 20.68 7.12
CA GLN A 317 18.69 21.34 5.96
C GLN A 317 19.54 21.03 4.73
N PHE A 318 18.91 20.73 3.59
CA PHE A 318 19.60 20.42 2.33
C PHE A 318 18.69 20.64 1.13
N GLU A 319 19.29 20.69 -0.05
CA GLU A 319 18.64 20.70 -1.35
C GLU A 319 18.97 19.43 -2.12
N ILE A 320 18.14 19.06 -3.09
CA ILE A 320 18.40 17.94 -4.00
C ILE A 320 18.58 18.51 -5.41
N ILE A 321 19.70 18.19 -6.04
CA ILE A 321 20.07 18.65 -7.37
C ILE A 321 20.35 17.46 -8.29
N ALA A 322 20.17 17.67 -9.59
CA ALA A 322 20.66 16.78 -10.63
C ALA A 322 22.03 17.30 -11.14
N MET A 323 22.97 16.38 -11.30
CA MET A 323 24.25 16.63 -11.94
C MET A 323 24.24 16.06 -13.35
N ARG A 324 24.53 16.87 -14.35
CA ARG A 324 24.78 16.47 -15.76
C ARG A 324 26.21 16.87 -16.14
N GLY A 325 27.15 15.95 -16.02
CA GLY A 325 28.58 16.29 -16.09
C GLY A 325 28.93 17.27 -14.95
N GLU A 326 29.44 18.46 -15.29
CA GLU A 326 29.79 19.51 -14.32
C GLU A 326 28.59 20.46 -13.99
N ASN A 327 27.48 20.35 -14.72
CA ASN A 327 26.34 21.24 -14.56
C ASN A 327 25.45 20.82 -13.40
N ARG A 328 25.17 21.74 -12.48
CA ARG A 328 24.23 21.59 -11.36
C ARG A 328 22.88 22.13 -11.74
N ILE A 329 21.89 21.28 -11.77
CA ILE A 329 20.51 21.64 -12.15
C ILE A 329 19.61 21.31 -10.97
N PRO A 330 18.91 22.31 -10.37
CA PRO A 330 17.89 21.99 -9.39
C PRO A 330 16.84 21.04 -9.99
N LEU A 331 16.45 20.01 -9.25
CA LEU A 331 15.52 18.97 -9.74
C LEU A 331 14.18 19.55 -10.22
N LEU A 332 13.81 20.74 -9.75
CA LEU A 332 12.65 21.48 -10.24
C LEU A 332 12.65 21.63 -11.76
N TYR A 333 13.81 21.92 -12.35
CA TYR A 333 13.96 22.18 -13.79
C TYR A 333 14.18 20.93 -14.64
N GLU A 334 14.29 19.76 -14.00
CA GLU A 334 14.33 18.50 -14.73
C GLU A 334 12.96 18.14 -15.33
N SER A 335 12.98 17.32 -16.39
CA SER A 335 11.75 16.89 -17.05
C SER A 335 10.83 16.09 -16.10
N ALA A 336 9.53 16.13 -16.36
CA ALA A 336 8.55 15.37 -15.60
C ALA A 336 8.87 13.86 -15.62
N GLY A 337 9.36 13.34 -16.73
CA GLY A 337 9.78 11.93 -16.87
C GLY A 337 10.93 11.57 -15.94
N ILE A 338 11.94 12.43 -15.82
CA ILE A 338 13.09 12.19 -14.90
C ILE A 338 12.62 12.21 -13.45
N LYS A 339 11.78 13.18 -13.08
CA LYS A 339 11.22 13.26 -11.72
C LYS A 339 10.37 12.04 -11.39
N LYS A 340 9.55 11.57 -12.33
CA LYS A 340 8.80 10.31 -12.23
C LYS A 340 9.73 9.12 -12.01
N LEU A 341 10.77 9.02 -12.82
CA LEU A 341 11.74 7.93 -12.73
C LEU A 341 12.41 7.88 -11.35
N ILE A 342 12.84 9.03 -10.82
CA ILE A 342 13.44 9.13 -9.49
C ILE A 342 12.46 8.62 -8.41
N SER A 343 11.18 8.99 -8.48
CA SER A 343 10.15 8.53 -7.54
C SER A 343 9.93 7.02 -7.63
N ILE A 344 9.84 6.48 -8.83
CA ILE A 344 9.70 5.04 -9.04
C ILE A 344 10.94 4.30 -8.57
N CYS A 345 12.16 4.82 -8.87
CA CYS A 345 13.41 4.19 -8.44
C CYS A 345 13.48 3.98 -6.92
N SER A 346 13.04 4.95 -6.12
CA SER A 346 13.03 4.79 -4.66
C SER A 346 12.14 3.62 -4.21
N ASN A 347 10.98 3.45 -4.83
CA ASN A 347 10.04 2.36 -4.54
C ASN A 347 10.56 1.01 -5.08
N LEU A 348 11.19 1.00 -6.26
CA LEU A 348 11.84 -0.20 -6.82
C LEU A 348 13.00 -0.68 -5.95
N VAL A 349 13.81 0.24 -5.42
CA VAL A 349 14.88 -0.08 -4.45
C VAL A 349 14.28 -0.71 -3.17
N ALA A 350 13.19 -0.16 -2.65
CA ALA A 350 12.52 -0.74 -1.49
C ALA A 350 11.95 -2.14 -1.80
N CYS A 351 11.33 -2.30 -2.96
CA CYS A 351 10.82 -3.60 -3.44
C CYS A 351 11.96 -4.62 -3.65
N TYR A 352 13.10 -4.19 -4.16
CA TYR A 352 14.28 -5.04 -4.32
C TYR A 352 14.81 -5.57 -2.99
N ASN A 353 14.83 -4.73 -1.95
CA ASN A 353 15.49 -5.03 -0.68
C ASN A 353 14.57 -5.68 0.38
N ARG A 354 13.26 -5.42 0.36
CA ARG A 354 12.32 -5.75 1.46
C ARG A 354 11.29 -6.79 1.03
N GLU A 355 11.23 -7.91 1.77
CA GLU A 355 10.34 -9.06 1.44
C GLU A 355 8.85 -8.71 1.55
N SER A 356 8.46 -7.89 2.53
CA SER A 356 7.06 -7.46 2.71
C SER A 356 6.65 -6.33 1.75
N TYR A 357 7.59 -5.72 1.02
CA TYR A 357 7.25 -4.57 0.21
C TYR A 357 6.44 -4.97 -1.02
N CYS A 358 5.27 -4.36 -1.18
CA CYS A 358 4.41 -4.53 -2.35
C CYS A 358 4.28 -3.18 -3.06
N LEU A 359 4.87 -3.09 -4.24
CA LEU A 359 4.80 -1.93 -5.13
C LEU A 359 3.75 -2.17 -6.21
N VAL A 360 2.81 -1.26 -6.32
CA VAL A 360 1.77 -1.26 -7.36
C VAL A 360 1.93 -0.01 -8.21
N VAL A 361 2.05 -0.15 -9.53
CA VAL A 361 2.27 0.99 -10.43
C VAL A 361 1.31 0.93 -11.61
N ASP A 362 0.49 1.97 -11.75
CA ASP A 362 -0.34 2.13 -12.95
C ASP A 362 0.49 2.72 -14.09
N GLU A 363 0.40 2.12 -15.28
CA GLU A 363 1.17 2.51 -16.48
C GLU A 363 2.68 2.68 -16.18
N LEU A 364 3.33 1.61 -15.73
CA LEU A 364 4.76 1.61 -15.39
C LEU A 364 5.64 2.11 -16.54
N ASP A 365 5.24 1.80 -17.78
CA ASP A 365 5.92 2.21 -19.02
C ASP A 365 5.81 3.70 -19.34
N SER A 366 4.86 4.42 -18.75
CA SER A 366 4.67 5.85 -19.03
C SER A 366 5.90 6.67 -18.63
N GLY A 367 6.61 7.22 -19.62
CA GLY A 367 7.80 8.06 -19.42
C GLY A 367 9.11 7.28 -19.14
N ILE A 368 9.10 5.96 -19.29
CA ILE A 368 10.31 5.11 -19.22
C ILE A 368 10.59 4.57 -20.63
N TYR A 369 11.85 4.65 -21.06
CA TYR A 369 12.27 4.10 -22.34
C TYR A 369 12.14 2.57 -22.32
N GLU A 370 11.61 2.00 -23.38
CA GLU A 370 11.23 0.57 -23.51
C GLU A 370 12.35 -0.40 -23.10
N TYR A 371 13.55 -0.18 -23.59
CA TYR A 371 14.72 -1.01 -23.27
C TYR A 371 15.03 -0.99 -21.78
N LEU A 372 14.98 0.19 -21.15
CA LEU A 372 15.25 0.37 -19.73
C LEU A 372 14.19 -0.28 -18.85
N LEU A 373 12.93 -0.26 -19.29
CA LEU A 373 11.86 -0.97 -18.61
C LEU A 373 12.15 -2.46 -18.60
N GLY A 374 12.61 -3.02 -19.73
CA GLY A 374 13.00 -4.41 -19.84
C GLY A 374 14.09 -4.81 -18.87
N GLU A 375 15.23 -4.11 -18.89
CA GLU A 375 16.37 -4.35 -17.99
C GLU A 375 15.96 -4.26 -16.51
N CYS A 376 15.13 -3.27 -16.17
CA CYS A 376 14.61 -3.12 -14.81
C CYS A 376 13.78 -4.33 -14.38
N LEU A 377 12.86 -4.78 -15.21
CA LEU A 377 11.99 -5.91 -14.91
C LEU A 377 12.75 -7.24 -14.81
N GLU A 378 13.77 -7.45 -15.65
CA GLU A 378 14.65 -8.63 -15.58
C GLU A 378 15.37 -8.68 -14.23
N VAL A 379 15.99 -7.57 -13.81
CA VAL A 379 16.67 -7.49 -12.50
C VAL A 379 15.66 -7.70 -11.35
N MET A 380 14.46 -7.14 -11.45
CA MET A 380 13.44 -7.29 -10.44
C MET A 380 12.93 -8.75 -10.36
N GLN A 381 12.74 -9.41 -11.49
CA GLN A 381 12.30 -10.82 -11.55
C GLN A 381 13.30 -11.75 -10.87
N ASP A 382 14.60 -11.55 -11.13
CA ASP A 382 15.63 -12.46 -10.66
C ASP A 382 16.02 -12.24 -9.20
N LYS A 383 16.03 -11.00 -8.73
CA LYS A 383 16.73 -10.62 -7.49
C LYS A 383 15.88 -9.88 -6.46
N ALA A 384 14.73 -9.30 -6.84
CA ALA A 384 13.90 -8.60 -5.89
C ALA A 384 13.35 -9.54 -4.82
N LYS A 385 13.17 -9.01 -3.61
CA LYS A 385 12.59 -9.76 -2.48
C LYS A 385 11.10 -9.47 -2.33
N GLY A 386 10.67 -8.26 -2.66
CA GLY A 386 9.29 -7.80 -2.57
C GLY A 386 8.42 -8.21 -3.74
N GLN A 387 7.27 -7.58 -3.87
CA GLN A 387 6.28 -7.83 -4.91
C GLN A 387 6.07 -6.59 -5.77
N LEU A 388 6.00 -6.75 -7.08
CA LEU A 388 5.69 -5.70 -8.04
C LEU A 388 4.45 -6.07 -8.84
N ILE A 389 3.42 -5.24 -8.77
CA ILE A 389 2.22 -5.32 -9.60
C ILE A 389 2.21 -4.09 -10.49
N PHE A 390 2.05 -4.26 -11.79
CA PHE A 390 2.01 -3.11 -12.69
C PHE A 390 1.03 -3.31 -13.84
N THR A 391 0.50 -2.22 -14.34
CA THR A 391 -0.18 -2.18 -15.64
C THR A 391 0.78 -1.59 -16.67
N SER A 392 0.69 -2.02 -17.91
CA SER A 392 1.50 -1.51 -19.02
C SER A 392 0.78 -1.64 -20.35
N HIS A 393 1.16 -0.77 -21.28
CA HIS A 393 0.81 -0.86 -22.70
C HIS A 393 2.00 -1.29 -23.57
N ASN A 394 3.21 -1.24 -23.00
CA ASN A 394 4.43 -1.62 -23.68
C ASN A 394 4.54 -3.16 -23.78
N LEU A 395 4.96 -3.66 -24.95
CA LEU A 395 5.06 -5.09 -25.21
C LEU A 395 6.37 -5.72 -24.73
N ARG A 396 7.40 -4.92 -24.45
CA ARG A 396 8.72 -5.41 -24.02
C ARG A 396 8.66 -6.30 -22.77
N PRO A 397 7.87 -5.99 -21.73
CA PRO A 397 7.74 -6.90 -20.59
C PRO A 397 7.18 -8.28 -20.93
N LEU A 398 6.36 -8.41 -22.01
CA LEU A 398 5.83 -9.70 -22.47
C LEU A 398 6.92 -10.62 -23.03
N GLU A 399 8.04 -10.07 -23.49
CA GLU A 399 9.17 -10.83 -24.03
C GLU A 399 10.12 -11.31 -22.92
N ILE A 400 10.07 -10.66 -21.73
CA ILE A 400 11.04 -10.84 -20.65
C ILE A 400 10.44 -11.65 -19.50
N LEU A 401 9.19 -11.32 -19.12
CA LEU A 401 8.55 -11.93 -17.99
C LEU A 401 8.07 -13.34 -18.30
N GLU A 402 8.13 -14.22 -17.31
CA GLU A 402 7.56 -15.56 -17.41
C GLU A 402 6.03 -15.50 -17.53
N ASN A 403 5.44 -16.51 -18.17
CA ASN A 403 4.01 -16.58 -18.40
C ASN A 403 3.18 -16.47 -17.11
N ASP A 404 3.64 -17.05 -16.02
CA ASP A 404 2.94 -16.98 -14.72
C ASP A 404 2.93 -15.60 -14.09
N SER A 405 3.79 -14.69 -14.58
CA SER A 405 3.87 -13.27 -14.20
C SER A 405 2.99 -12.34 -15.05
N LEU A 406 2.19 -12.89 -15.96
CA LEU A 406 1.38 -12.11 -16.89
C LEU A 406 -0.11 -12.46 -16.75
N ILE A 407 -0.93 -11.42 -16.66
CA ILE A 407 -2.39 -11.51 -16.66
C ILE A 407 -2.94 -10.63 -17.78
N TYR A 408 -3.92 -11.17 -18.50
CA TYR A 408 -4.65 -10.45 -19.53
C TYR A 408 -6.08 -10.15 -19.06
N THR A 409 -6.51 -8.90 -19.27
CA THR A 409 -7.88 -8.51 -18.98
C THR A 409 -8.78 -8.88 -20.15
N THR A 410 -9.99 -9.36 -19.83
CA THR A 410 -11.00 -9.78 -20.81
C THR A 410 -12.34 -9.12 -20.52
N VAL A 411 -13.27 -9.24 -21.46
CA VAL A 411 -14.68 -8.82 -21.30
C VAL A 411 -15.57 -9.95 -20.77
N ASN A 412 -14.99 -11.10 -20.38
CA ASN A 412 -15.74 -12.21 -19.82
C ASN A 412 -16.30 -11.85 -18.42
N PRO A 413 -17.62 -11.82 -18.22
CA PRO A 413 -18.20 -11.46 -16.92
C PRO A 413 -17.96 -12.49 -15.80
N GLU A 414 -17.64 -13.75 -16.15
CA GLU A 414 -17.36 -14.80 -15.17
C GLU A 414 -15.95 -14.69 -14.59
N ASN A 415 -14.99 -14.23 -15.38
CA ASN A 415 -13.66 -13.85 -14.91
C ASN A 415 -13.01 -12.88 -15.89
N CYS A 416 -12.85 -11.62 -15.45
CA CYS A 416 -12.24 -10.57 -16.27
C CYS A 416 -10.72 -10.70 -16.40
N TYR A 417 -10.07 -11.62 -15.66
CA TYR A 417 -8.62 -11.79 -15.68
C TYR A 417 -8.22 -13.21 -16.03
N ILE A 418 -7.40 -13.34 -17.06
CA ILE A 418 -6.90 -14.64 -17.54
C ILE A 418 -5.39 -14.66 -17.40
N LYS A 419 -4.87 -15.68 -16.73
CA LYS A 419 -3.44 -15.93 -16.62
C LYS A 419 -2.88 -16.41 -17.95
N SER A 420 -1.68 -15.96 -18.31
CA SER A 420 -0.95 -16.52 -19.47
C SER A 420 -0.63 -17.99 -19.19
N THR A 421 -0.86 -18.84 -20.16
CA THR A 421 -0.61 -20.30 -20.11
C THR A 421 0.66 -20.66 -20.87
#